data_5d9d04f01a3c731f8d6f8e92a2019f91
#
_entry.id   5d9d04f01a3c731f8d6f8e92a2019f91
#
_cell.length_a   1.000
_cell.length_b   1.000
_cell.length_c   1.000
_cell.angle_alpha   90.00
_cell.angle_beta   90.00
_cell.angle_gamma   90.00
#
_symmetry.space_group_name_H-M   'P 1'
#
loop_
_entity.id
_entity.type
_entity.pdbx_description
1 polymer ?
#
loop_
_entity_poly.entity_id
_entity_poly.type
_entity_poly.pdbx_seq_one_letter_code
_entity_poly.pdbx_strand_id
1 'polypeptide(L)'
;MTYYQITEILHDTLTDSRVDFTTITHGSIEDVDLARQTIFPLAHITPSTATLADKTISFSMNVAALDIVDYNKNNLRDETNPFYGTDNKIDVLSDLITRLQIAVDIIRRKLADRNVAIETSITNTPFVDRFENLLAGWETTLTIIVPNSAVNQGAC
;
A
#
# COMPACT_ATOMS: atom_id res chain seq x y z
N MET A 1 5.47 20.46 0.03
CA MET A 1 5.34 19.20 0.80
C MET A 1 6.56 18.35 0.57
N THR A 2 7.10 17.79 1.64
CA THR A 2 8.29 16.95 1.58
C THR A 2 7.92 15.47 1.44
N TYR A 3 8.87 14.66 1.00
CA TYR A 3 8.70 13.21 0.97
C TYR A 3 8.35 12.63 2.35
N TYR A 4 8.95 13.16 3.41
CA TYR A 4 8.62 12.75 4.78
C TYR A 4 7.16 12.99 5.13
N GLN A 5 6.64 14.18 4.80
CA GLN A 5 5.23 14.51 5.05
C GLN A 5 4.27 13.62 4.25
N ILE A 6 4.63 13.27 3.01
CA ILE A 6 3.85 12.33 2.20
C ILE A 6 3.83 10.95 2.86
N THR A 7 4.98 10.46 3.30
CA THR A 7 5.10 9.16 3.97
C THR A 7 4.31 9.14 5.29
N GLU A 8 4.33 10.24 6.02
CA GLU A 8 3.54 10.39 7.25
C GLU A 8 2.03 10.35 6.98
N ILE A 9 1.57 11.03 5.94
CA ILE A 9 0.17 10.97 5.52
C ILE A 9 -0.24 9.55 5.11
N LEU A 10 0.64 8.84 4.40
CA LEU A 10 0.41 7.45 4.05
C LEU A 10 0.31 6.57 5.30
N HIS A 11 1.23 6.72 6.22
CA HIS A 11 1.22 5.99 7.50
C HIS A 11 -0.10 6.21 8.23
N ASP A 12 -0.49 7.45 8.42
CA ASP A 12 -1.71 7.80 9.15
C ASP A 12 -2.96 7.28 8.45
N THR A 13 -2.97 7.30 7.13
CA THR A 13 -4.07 6.76 6.33
C THR A 13 -4.17 5.25 6.47
N LEU A 14 -3.05 4.55 6.39
CA LEU A 14 -3.02 3.08 6.47
C LEU A 14 -3.36 2.58 7.88
N THR A 15 -3.12 3.37 8.90
CA THR A 15 -3.50 3.05 10.29
C THR A 15 -4.90 3.53 10.67
N ASP A 16 -5.57 4.30 9.81
CA ASP A 16 -6.94 4.73 10.03
C ASP A 16 -7.86 3.54 10.27
N SER A 17 -8.82 3.67 11.18
CA SER A 17 -9.73 2.58 11.56
C SER A 17 -10.54 1.99 10.38
N ARG A 18 -10.73 2.76 9.32
CA ARG A 18 -11.42 2.30 8.10
C ARG A 18 -10.54 1.43 7.21
N VAL A 19 -9.22 1.58 7.31
CA VAL A 19 -8.22 0.83 6.54
C VAL A 19 -7.61 -0.28 7.38
N ASP A 20 -7.18 0.04 8.58
CA ASP A 20 -6.86 -0.88 9.67
C ASP A 20 -5.74 -1.89 9.36
N PHE A 21 -4.62 -1.42 8.82
CA PHE A 21 -3.41 -2.23 8.79
C PHE A 21 -2.78 -2.26 10.19
N THR A 22 -2.39 -3.44 10.62
CA THR A 22 -1.78 -3.64 11.95
C THR A 22 -0.39 -3.02 12.02
N THR A 23 0.40 -3.16 10.97
CA THR A 23 1.79 -2.69 10.94
C THR A 23 2.07 -1.97 9.63
N ILE A 24 2.73 -0.83 9.74
CA ILE A 24 3.19 -0.05 8.58
C ILE A 24 4.72 0.02 8.66
N THR A 25 5.39 -0.38 7.61
CA THR A 25 6.85 -0.34 7.52
C THR A 25 7.30 0.44 6.29
N HIS A 26 8.54 0.90 6.30
CA HIS A 26 9.11 1.69 5.21
C HIS A 26 10.56 1.27 4.98
N GLY A 27 10.97 1.25 3.73
CA GLY A 27 12.32 0.94 3.33
C GLY A 27 12.43 -0.38 2.58
N SER A 28 13.46 -1.17 2.87
CA SER A 28 13.62 -2.50 2.26
C SER A 28 12.74 -3.53 2.95
N ILE A 29 12.03 -4.33 2.18
CA ILE A 29 11.21 -5.42 2.72
C ILE A 29 12.06 -6.48 3.44
N GLU A 30 13.32 -6.59 3.09
CA GLU A 30 14.26 -7.54 3.70
C GLU A 30 14.55 -7.22 5.17
N ASP A 31 14.37 -5.95 5.57
CA ASP A 31 14.56 -5.52 6.95
C ASP A 31 13.36 -5.85 7.85
N VAL A 32 12.28 -6.37 7.29
CA VAL A 32 11.06 -6.72 8.02
C VAL A 32 11.07 -8.20 8.35
N ASP A 33 10.85 -8.52 9.61
CA ASP A 33 10.70 -9.92 10.05
C ASP A 33 9.31 -10.45 9.69
N LEU A 34 9.18 -10.96 8.48
CA LEU A 34 7.93 -11.50 7.95
C LEU A 34 7.52 -12.85 8.58
N ALA A 35 8.40 -13.44 9.41
CA ALA A 35 8.06 -14.66 10.15
C ALA A 35 7.12 -14.39 11.33
N ARG A 36 7.02 -13.15 11.80
CA ARG A 36 6.13 -12.79 12.90
C ARG A 36 4.67 -12.73 12.44
N GLN A 37 3.84 -13.57 13.02
CA GLN A 37 2.41 -13.60 12.68
C GLN A 37 1.63 -12.38 13.23
N THR A 38 2.10 -11.77 14.28
CA THR A 38 1.40 -10.67 14.97
C THR A 38 1.46 -9.34 14.25
N ILE A 39 2.28 -9.19 13.23
CA ILE A 39 2.44 -7.93 12.48
C ILE A 39 1.45 -7.78 11.31
N PHE A 40 0.70 -8.83 10.98
CA PHE A 40 -0.21 -8.82 9.82
C PHE A 40 -1.65 -8.42 10.21
N PRO A 41 -2.42 -7.82 9.30
CA PRO A 41 -2.02 -7.39 7.95
C PRO A 41 -1.01 -6.25 7.97
N LEU A 42 -0.05 -6.32 7.07
CA LEU A 42 1.07 -5.38 7.01
C LEU A 42 1.02 -4.58 5.71
N ALA A 43 1.29 -3.29 5.79
CA ALA A 43 1.55 -2.46 4.63
C ALA A 43 3.01 -2.00 4.65
N HIS A 44 3.71 -2.23 3.55
CA HIS A 44 5.11 -1.86 3.41
C HIS A 44 5.30 -0.83 2.30
N ILE A 45 5.93 0.29 2.64
CA ILE A 45 6.16 1.39 1.71
C ILE A 45 7.62 1.34 1.26
N THR A 46 7.84 1.21 -0.04
CA THR A 46 9.18 1.23 -0.64
C THR A 46 9.30 2.44 -1.55
N PRO A 47 10.26 3.35 -1.32
CA PRO A 47 10.51 4.44 -2.26
C PRO A 47 11.01 3.86 -3.59
N SER A 48 10.52 4.41 -4.70
CA SER A 48 10.93 3.98 -6.03
C SER A 48 11.74 5.07 -6.71
N THR A 49 11.07 6.10 -7.23
CA THR A 49 11.74 7.17 -7.96
C THR A 49 11.21 8.54 -7.55
N ALA A 50 12.03 9.56 -7.74
CA ALA A 50 11.62 10.95 -7.67
C ALA A 50 11.99 11.61 -9.00
N THR A 51 11.03 12.29 -9.61
CA THR A 51 11.25 13.00 -10.88
C THR A 51 11.12 14.49 -10.65
N LEU A 52 12.18 15.21 -10.95
CA LEU A 52 12.21 16.66 -10.86
C LEU A 52 11.83 17.26 -12.20
N ALA A 53 10.75 18.00 -12.21
CA ALA A 53 10.31 18.77 -13.36
C ALA A 53 10.44 20.29 -13.05
N ASP A 54 10.14 21.10 -14.04
CA ASP A 54 10.35 22.56 -13.93
C ASP A 54 9.56 23.18 -12.75
N LYS A 55 8.33 22.72 -12.55
CA LYS A 55 7.45 23.29 -11.52
C LYS A 55 6.91 22.24 -10.53
N THR A 56 7.29 21.01 -10.68
CA THR A 56 6.76 19.91 -9.88
C THR A 56 7.84 18.91 -9.50
N ILE A 57 7.60 18.21 -8.39
CA ILE A 57 8.35 17.02 -8.02
C ILE A 57 7.35 15.87 -7.95
N SER A 58 7.65 14.78 -8.64
CA SER A 58 6.82 13.58 -8.58
C SER A 58 7.55 12.50 -7.79
N PHE A 59 6.88 11.96 -6.79
CA PHE A 59 7.39 10.83 -6.01
C PHE A 59 6.63 9.58 -6.38
N SER A 60 7.35 8.56 -6.85
CA SER A 60 6.80 7.23 -7.08
C SER A 60 7.21 6.30 -5.94
N MET A 61 6.25 5.60 -5.38
CA MET A 61 6.49 4.68 -4.29
C MET A 61 5.61 3.44 -4.43
N ASN A 62 6.12 2.32 -3.98
CA ASN A 62 5.38 1.07 -3.96
C ASN A 62 4.82 0.83 -2.57
N VAL A 63 3.56 0.48 -2.51
CA VAL A 63 2.90 0.03 -1.28
C VAL A 63 2.52 -1.42 -1.46
N ALA A 64 3.11 -2.30 -0.66
CA ALA A 64 2.76 -3.70 -0.63
C ALA A 64 1.84 -3.97 0.56
N ALA A 65 0.66 -4.49 0.29
CA ALA A 65 -0.28 -4.94 1.31
C ALA A 65 -0.19 -6.45 1.42
N LEU A 66 0.11 -6.95 2.61
CA LEU A 66 0.45 -8.34 2.86
C LEU A 66 -0.38 -8.91 3.99
N ASP A 67 -0.82 -10.14 3.84
CA ASP A 67 -1.41 -10.90 4.95
C ASP A 67 -1.06 -12.39 4.84
N ILE A 68 -1.19 -13.09 5.94
CA ILE A 68 -0.92 -14.53 6.02
C ILE A 68 -2.05 -15.30 5.36
N VAL A 69 -1.67 -16.24 4.50
CA VAL A 69 -2.58 -17.23 3.96
C VAL A 69 -2.64 -18.41 4.92
N ASP A 70 -3.84 -18.74 5.34
CA ASP A 70 -4.07 -19.91 6.15
C ASP A 70 -4.17 -21.16 5.27
N TYR A 71 -3.15 -22.02 5.34
CA TYR A 71 -3.13 -23.31 4.69
C TYR A 71 -3.93 -24.34 5.50
N ASN A 72 -5.24 -24.18 5.54
CA ASN A 72 -6.06 -25.22 6.09
C ASN A 72 -6.24 -26.33 5.05
N LYS A 73 -5.53 -27.43 5.24
CA LYS A 73 -5.60 -28.61 4.37
C LYS A 73 -7.00 -29.25 4.28
N ASN A 74 -7.91 -28.84 5.14
CA ASN A 74 -9.28 -29.29 5.16
C ASN A 74 -10.24 -28.37 4.38
N ASN A 75 -9.72 -27.38 3.66
CA ASN A 75 -10.53 -26.51 2.81
C ASN A 75 -11.02 -27.28 1.59
N LEU A 76 -12.05 -28.06 1.83
CA LEU A 76 -12.83 -28.63 0.77
C LEU A 76 -13.77 -27.56 0.23
N ARG A 77 -14.08 -27.68 -1.05
CA ARG A 77 -15.09 -26.84 -1.69
C ARG A 77 -16.41 -26.93 -0.92
N ASP A 78 -16.88 -25.79 -0.43
CA ASP A 78 -18.17 -25.67 0.23
C ASP A 78 -18.92 -24.44 -0.27
N GLU A 79 -20.08 -24.14 0.32
CA GLU A 79 -20.89 -22.98 -0.07
C GLU A 79 -20.20 -21.63 0.22
N THR A 80 -19.31 -21.60 1.21
CA THR A 80 -18.58 -20.38 1.60
C THR A 80 -17.30 -20.19 0.79
N ASN A 81 -16.73 -21.27 0.26
CA ASN A 81 -15.57 -21.25 -0.61
C ASN A 81 -15.79 -22.14 -1.83
N PRO A 82 -16.35 -21.58 -2.92
CA PRO A 82 -16.70 -22.36 -4.11
C PRO A 82 -15.49 -22.80 -4.94
N PHE A 83 -14.28 -22.30 -4.63
CA PHE A 83 -13.08 -22.61 -5.39
C PHE A 83 -12.30 -23.74 -4.72
N TYR A 84 -12.37 -24.91 -5.34
CA TYR A 84 -11.71 -26.11 -4.83
C TYR A 84 -10.18 -25.95 -4.79
N GLY A 85 -9.60 -26.39 -3.68
CA GLY A 85 -8.13 -26.39 -3.52
C GLY A 85 -7.52 -25.03 -3.29
N THR A 86 -8.33 -23.99 -3.12
CA THR A 86 -7.86 -22.69 -2.68
C THR A 86 -8.01 -22.56 -1.17
N ASP A 87 -6.97 -22.14 -0.55
CA ASP A 87 -6.98 -21.73 0.85
C ASP A 87 -7.83 -20.46 1.00
N ASN A 88 -7.58 -19.68 2.01
CA ASN A 88 -8.19 -18.35 2.15
C ASN A 88 -7.53 -17.25 1.28
N LYS A 89 -6.77 -17.62 0.26
CA LYS A 89 -6.08 -16.65 -0.64
C LYS A 89 -7.04 -15.63 -1.25
N ILE A 90 -8.19 -16.09 -1.72
CA ILE A 90 -9.18 -15.21 -2.34
C ILE A 90 -9.72 -14.21 -1.31
N ASP A 91 -10.00 -14.67 -0.11
CA ASP A 91 -10.46 -13.80 0.98
C ASP A 91 -9.41 -12.76 1.36
N VAL A 92 -8.15 -13.18 1.47
CA VAL A 92 -7.01 -12.29 1.76
C VAL A 92 -6.85 -11.24 0.67
N LEU A 93 -6.84 -11.66 -0.59
CA LEU A 93 -6.72 -10.73 -1.72
C LEU A 93 -7.88 -9.76 -1.79
N SER A 94 -9.10 -10.24 -1.55
CA SER A 94 -10.30 -9.40 -1.55
C SER A 94 -10.27 -8.36 -0.41
N ASP A 95 -9.91 -8.77 0.78
CA ASP A 95 -9.82 -7.89 1.94
C ASP A 95 -8.76 -6.81 1.72
N LEU A 96 -7.57 -7.20 1.28
CA LEU A 96 -6.46 -6.26 1.09
C LEU A 96 -6.71 -5.25 -0.02
N ILE A 97 -7.30 -5.66 -1.15
CA ILE A 97 -7.62 -4.70 -2.22
C ILE A 97 -8.72 -3.72 -1.79
N THR A 98 -9.66 -4.15 -0.99
CA THR A 98 -10.68 -3.27 -0.42
C THR A 98 -10.07 -2.24 0.51
N ARG A 99 -9.15 -2.66 1.37
CA ARG A 99 -8.40 -1.75 2.25
C ARG A 99 -7.60 -0.72 1.45
N LEU A 100 -6.90 -1.17 0.40
CA LEU A 100 -6.14 -0.27 -0.48
C LEU A 100 -7.04 0.73 -1.20
N GLN A 101 -8.20 0.31 -1.67
CA GLN A 101 -9.18 1.19 -2.29
C GLN A 101 -9.62 2.31 -1.35
N ILE A 102 -9.97 1.97 -0.13
CA ILE A 102 -10.36 2.94 0.89
C ILE A 102 -9.19 3.88 1.21
N ALA A 103 -7.99 3.32 1.36
CA ALA A 103 -6.78 4.10 1.63
C ALA A 103 -6.51 5.12 0.53
N VAL A 104 -6.58 4.71 -0.73
CA VAL A 104 -6.36 5.60 -1.88
C VAL A 104 -7.40 6.72 -1.91
N ASP A 105 -8.65 6.43 -1.65
CA ASP A 105 -9.70 7.45 -1.59
C ASP A 105 -9.44 8.49 -0.49
N ILE A 106 -9.01 8.04 0.68
CA ILE A 106 -8.67 8.93 1.79
C ILE A 106 -7.44 9.78 1.45
N ILE A 107 -6.41 9.17 0.88
CA ILE A 107 -5.18 9.87 0.49
C ILE A 107 -5.47 10.95 -0.54
N ARG A 108 -6.28 10.64 -1.56
CA ARG A 108 -6.67 11.61 -2.58
C ARG A 108 -7.31 12.85 -1.98
N ARG A 109 -8.22 12.67 -1.02
CA ARG A 109 -8.87 13.79 -0.34
C ARG A 109 -7.90 14.61 0.50
N LYS A 110 -7.06 13.95 1.28
CA LYS A 110 -6.05 14.62 2.13
C LYS A 110 -5.04 15.42 1.31
N LEU A 111 -4.61 14.87 0.18
CA LEU A 111 -3.63 15.53 -0.69
C LEU A 111 -4.28 16.66 -1.51
N ALA A 112 -5.53 16.51 -1.94
CA ALA A 112 -6.25 17.55 -2.66
C ALA A 112 -6.39 18.83 -1.83
N ASP A 113 -6.60 18.71 -0.53
CA ASP A 113 -6.67 19.84 0.39
C ASP A 113 -5.35 20.62 0.48
N ARG A 114 -4.25 20.01 0.05
CA ARG A 114 -2.90 20.60 0.05
C ARG A 114 -2.38 20.92 -1.35
N ASN A 115 -3.24 20.89 -2.35
CA ASN A 115 -2.88 21.07 -3.77
C ASN A 115 -1.85 20.05 -4.29
N VAL A 116 -1.90 18.86 -3.76
CA VAL A 116 -1.05 17.73 -4.19
C VAL A 116 -1.93 16.76 -4.96
N ALA A 117 -1.46 16.35 -6.13
CA ALA A 117 -2.17 15.42 -6.99
C ALA A 117 -1.62 14.00 -6.85
N ILE A 118 -2.48 13.03 -6.98
CA ILE A 118 -2.12 11.63 -7.14
C ILE A 118 -2.62 11.17 -8.51
N GLU A 119 -1.91 10.26 -9.15
CA GLU A 119 -2.35 9.71 -10.43
C GLU A 119 -3.77 9.14 -10.32
N THR A 120 -4.56 9.37 -11.36
CA THR A 120 -5.96 8.97 -11.38
C THR A 120 -6.14 7.46 -11.57
N SER A 121 -5.20 6.82 -12.24
CA SER A 121 -5.25 5.39 -12.51
C SER A 121 -4.12 4.69 -11.77
N ILE A 122 -4.47 3.80 -10.85
CA ILE A 122 -3.52 3.08 -10.02
C ILE A 122 -3.68 1.60 -10.28
N THR A 123 -2.62 0.95 -10.73
CA THR A 123 -2.60 -0.48 -11.00
C THR A 123 -2.08 -1.25 -9.79
N ASN A 124 -2.80 -2.29 -9.44
CA ASN A 124 -2.42 -3.20 -8.36
C ASN A 124 -2.07 -4.56 -8.97
N THR A 125 -0.93 -5.10 -8.58
CA THR A 125 -0.46 -6.40 -9.05
C THR A 125 -0.49 -7.40 -7.90
N PRO A 126 -1.21 -8.53 -8.04
CA PRO A 126 -1.26 -9.52 -6.98
C PRO A 126 0.03 -10.33 -6.93
N PHE A 127 0.36 -10.80 -5.74
CA PHE A 127 1.41 -11.79 -5.55
C PHE A 127 0.95 -12.83 -4.53
N VAL A 128 1.49 -14.03 -4.65
CA VAL A 128 1.16 -15.17 -3.78
C VAL A 128 2.44 -15.95 -3.54
N ASP A 129 2.51 -16.59 -2.39
CA ASP A 129 3.58 -17.52 -2.01
C ASP A 129 4.98 -16.87 -1.96
N ARG A 130 5.04 -15.59 -1.64
CA ARG A 130 6.31 -14.92 -1.39
C ARG A 130 6.71 -15.09 0.07
N PHE A 131 8.01 -15.24 0.30
CA PHE A 131 8.64 -15.27 1.62
C PHE A 131 8.48 -16.61 2.36
N GLU A 132 9.16 -16.73 3.50
CA GLU A 132 9.18 -17.93 4.33
C GLU A 132 7.82 -18.32 4.88
N ASN A 133 7.00 -17.32 5.23
CA ASN A 133 5.60 -17.53 5.50
C ASN A 133 4.81 -17.43 4.20
N LEU A 134 3.76 -18.21 4.11
CA LEU A 134 2.85 -18.10 2.99
C LEU A 134 2.09 -16.79 3.09
N LEU A 135 2.46 -15.85 2.27
CA LEU A 135 1.87 -14.51 2.21
C LEU A 135 1.24 -14.28 0.85
N ALA A 136 0.12 -13.60 0.87
CA ALA A 136 -0.51 -13.10 -0.34
C ALA A 136 -0.80 -11.61 -0.18
N GLY A 137 -0.90 -10.91 -1.28
CA GLY A 137 -1.21 -9.51 -1.24
C GLY A 137 -1.16 -8.82 -2.59
N TRP A 138 -1.07 -7.51 -2.52
CA TRP A 138 -1.04 -6.63 -3.68
C TRP A 138 0.12 -5.67 -3.58
N GLU A 139 0.77 -5.43 -4.71
CA GLU A 139 1.73 -4.35 -4.89
C GLU A 139 1.04 -3.22 -5.66
N THR A 140 1.09 -2.02 -5.08
CA THR A 140 0.46 -0.82 -5.63
C THR A 140 1.54 0.22 -5.85
N THR A 141 1.59 0.81 -7.04
CA THR A 141 2.49 1.94 -7.31
C THR A 141 1.69 3.23 -7.23
N LEU A 142 2.09 4.11 -6.33
CA LEU A 142 1.52 5.44 -6.16
C LEU A 142 2.48 6.48 -6.73
N THR A 143 1.98 7.37 -7.57
CA THR A 143 2.74 8.53 -8.05
C THR A 143 2.07 9.80 -7.54
N ILE A 144 2.79 10.54 -6.70
CA ILE A 144 2.31 11.75 -6.05
C ILE A 144 3.06 12.94 -6.64
N ILE A 145 2.31 13.89 -7.16
CA ILE A 145 2.83 15.07 -7.86
C ILE A 145 2.67 16.29 -6.96
N VAL A 146 3.79 16.86 -6.56
CA VAL A 146 3.86 17.98 -5.63
C VAL A 146 4.33 19.21 -6.37
N PRO A 147 3.66 20.38 -6.23
CA PRO A 147 4.18 21.65 -6.73
C PRO A 147 5.53 21.96 -6.08
N ASN A 148 6.49 22.41 -6.87
CA ASN A 148 7.78 22.78 -6.36
C ASN A 148 7.71 24.14 -5.67
N SER A 149 7.56 24.15 -4.36
CA SER A 149 7.45 25.36 -3.55
C SER A 149 8.71 26.22 -3.55
N ALA A 150 9.85 25.64 -3.84
CA ALA A 150 11.12 26.39 -3.93
C ALA A 150 11.11 27.40 -5.08
N VAL A 151 10.41 27.10 -6.17
CA VAL A 151 10.26 28.04 -7.29
C VAL A 151 9.44 29.26 -6.88
N ASN A 152 8.43 29.08 -6.06
CA ASN A 152 7.61 30.18 -5.57
C ASN A 152 8.34 31.06 -4.55
N GLN A 153 9.27 30.51 -3.80
CA GLN A 153 10.11 31.24 -2.85
C GLN A 153 11.21 32.06 -3.55
N GLY A 154 11.66 31.62 -4.70
CA GLY A 154 12.66 32.33 -5.50
C GLY A 154 12.09 33.51 -6.28
N ALA A 155 10.81 33.73 -6.29
CA ALA A 155 10.14 34.83 -7.00
C ALA A 155 10.01 36.11 -6.16
N CYS A 156 10.59 36.16 -5.01
CA CYS A 156 10.62 37.35 -4.15
C CYS A 156 11.73 38.31 -4.53
#